data_d8e624a0b1c01415d6a413a724cf4e84
#
_entry.id   d8e624a0b1c01415d6a413a724cf4e84
#
_cell.length_a   1.000
_cell.length_b   1.000
_cell.length_c   1.000
_cell.angle_alpha   90.00
_cell.angle_beta   90.00
_cell.angle_gamma   90.00
#
_symmetry.space_group_name_H-M   'P 1'
#
loop_
_entity.id
_entity.type
_entity.pdbx_description
1 polymer ?
#
loop_
_entity_poly.entity_id
_entity_poly.type
_entity_poly.pdbx_seq_one_letter_code
_entity_poly.pdbx_strand_id
1 'polypeptide(L)'
;FEPSTRTRVSFGTAFNLLGDLVRETTGMQSSALAKGESLYDTARVISAYADAVAMRHPDAGSVAEFATGCSVPVINGGDGPNEHPTQALLDLLTIERELNRFEQGIDSMHIALVGDLKYGRTVHSLSKLLCHYKDIKFSMVAPDGLQMPSYILDAVDNAGHKIELVDKMEGN
;
A
#
# COMPACT_ATOMS: atom_id res chain seq x y z
N PHE A 1 -5.99 -10.17 10.54
CA PHE A 1 -4.83 -10.26 11.43
C PHE A 1 -4.60 -8.94 12.18
N GLU A 2 -4.64 -7.79 11.50
CA GLU A 2 -4.57 -6.47 12.13
C GLU A 2 -5.97 -5.84 12.20
N PRO A 3 -6.43 -5.35 13.36
CA PRO A 3 -7.72 -4.67 13.49
C PRO A 3 -7.74 -3.38 12.66
N SER A 4 -8.63 -3.28 11.68
CA SER A 4 -8.82 -2.07 10.88
C SER A 4 -10.25 -2.00 10.36
N THR A 5 -11.06 -1.12 10.97
CA THR A 5 -12.45 -0.91 10.56
C THR A 5 -12.54 -0.44 9.11
N ARG A 6 -11.70 0.53 8.72
CA ARG A 6 -11.70 1.07 7.35
C ARG A 6 -11.37 -0.01 6.31
N THR A 7 -10.32 -0.80 6.52
CA THR A 7 -9.93 -1.87 5.60
C THR A 7 -11.04 -2.90 5.46
N ARG A 8 -11.62 -3.36 6.57
CA ARG A 8 -12.70 -4.35 6.54
C ARG A 8 -13.92 -3.84 5.79
N VAL A 9 -14.41 -2.65 6.14
CA VAL A 9 -15.60 -2.07 5.51
C VAL A 9 -15.34 -1.79 4.02
N SER A 10 -14.20 -1.24 3.64
CA SER A 10 -13.90 -0.91 2.24
C SER A 10 -13.79 -2.15 1.36
N PHE A 11 -13.04 -3.16 1.77
CA PHE A 11 -12.93 -4.41 1.00
C PHE A 11 -14.26 -5.16 0.98
N GLY A 12 -14.94 -5.31 2.13
CA GLY A 12 -16.25 -5.97 2.20
C GLY A 12 -17.28 -5.29 1.30
N THR A 13 -17.33 -3.94 1.31
CA THR A 13 -18.22 -3.20 0.42
C THR A 13 -17.84 -3.40 -1.06
N ALA A 14 -16.55 -3.35 -1.40
CA ALA A 14 -16.09 -3.52 -2.77
C ALA A 14 -16.48 -4.90 -3.33
N PHE A 15 -16.23 -5.98 -2.60
CA PHE A 15 -16.63 -7.33 -3.01
C PHE A 15 -18.15 -7.46 -3.15
N ASN A 16 -18.92 -6.94 -2.19
CA ASN A 16 -20.39 -6.97 -2.27
C ASN A 16 -20.93 -6.18 -3.48
N LEU A 17 -20.34 -5.03 -3.83
CA LEU A 17 -20.72 -4.26 -5.01
C LEU A 17 -20.38 -4.97 -6.33
N LEU A 18 -19.38 -5.86 -6.32
CA LEU A 18 -19.06 -6.72 -7.45
C LEU A 18 -19.98 -7.95 -7.56
N GLY A 19 -20.84 -8.18 -6.58
CA GLY A 19 -21.78 -9.31 -6.54
C GLY A 19 -21.25 -10.52 -5.78
N ASP A 20 -20.13 -10.37 -5.09
CA ASP A 20 -19.50 -11.47 -4.34
C ASP A 20 -20.05 -11.60 -2.92
N LEU A 21 -19.87 -12.77 -2.33
CA LEU A 21 -20.19 -13.05 -0.93
C LEU A 21 -18.96 -12.89 -0.06
N VAL A 22 -19.04 -11.98 0.90
CA VAL A 22 -17.92 -11.70 1.82
C VAL A 22 -18.04 -12.55 3.08
N ARG A 23 -16.93 -13.20 3.44
CA ARG A 23 -16.72 -13.81 4.75
C ARG A 23 -15.57 -13.12 5.46
N GLU A 24 -15.85 -12.54 6.61
CA GLU A 24 -14.83 -11.89 7.41
C GLU A 24 -14.40 -12.79 8.57
N THR A 25 -13.10 -12.82 8.83
CA THR A 25 -12.55 -13.40 10.04
C THR A 25 -11.71 -12.35 10.78
N THR A 26 -12.00 -12.22 12.07
CA THR A 26 -11.33 -11.29 12.98
C THR A 26 -10.91 -12.00 14.25
N GLY A 27 -9.98 -11.40 15.01
CA GLY A 27 -9.57 -11.99 16.29
C GLY A 27 -8.71 -13.24 16.15
N MET A 28 -7.87 -13.28 15.14
CA MET A 28 -6.95 -14.41 14.89
C MET A 28 -6.04 -14.74 16.08
N GLN A 29 -5.92 -13.86 17.05
CA GLN A 29 -5.21 -14.10 18.32
C GLN A 29 -5.84 -15.24 19.16
N SER A 30 -7.10 -15.57 18.93
CA SER A 30 -7.80 -16.71 19.55
C SER A 30 -7.95 -17.92 18.62
N SER A 31 -7.39 -17.87 17.42
CA SER A 31 -7.49 -18.90 16.39
C SER A 31 -6.36 -19.94 16.47
N ALA A 32 -6.29 -20.81 15.46
CA ALA A 32 -5.24 -21.81 15.31
C ALA A 32 -3.82 -21.21 15.29
N LEU A 33 -3.65 -19.97 14.78
CA LEU A 33 -2.39 -19.23 14.85
C LEU A 33 -1.89 -19.01 16.29
N ALA A 34 -2.79 -18.70 17.22
CA ALA A 34 -2.44 -18.59 18.63
C ALA A 34 -1.96 -19.93 19.24
N LYS A 35 -2.24 -21.04 18.58
CA LYS A 35 -1.80 -22.39 18.94
C LYS A 35 -0.55 -22.84 18.19
N GLY A 36 0.09 -21.94 17.42
CA GLY A 36 1.32 -22.20 16.69
C GLY A 36 1.16 -22.68 15.25
N GLU A 37 -0.04 -22.56 14.66
CA GLU A 37 -0.23 -22.79 13.23
C GLU A 37 0.53 -21.73 12.41
N SER A 38 1.18 -22.13 11.33
CA SER A 38 1.91 -21.21 10.45
C SER A 38 0.95 -20.37 9.57
N LEU A 39 1.41 -19.21 9.11
CA LEU A 39 0.67 -18.44 8.11
C LEU A 39 0.46 -19.24 6.82
N TYR A 40 1.43 -20.06 6.44
CA TYR A 40 1.34 -20.94 5.28
C TYR A 40 0.21 -21.96 5.41
N ASP A 41 0.09 -22.66 6.57
CA ASP A 41 -0.95 -23.65 6.79
C ASP A 41 -2.34 -23.00 6.88
N THR A 42 -2.44 -21.86 7.57
CA THR A 42 -3.65 -21.04 7.62
C THR A 42 -4.09 -20.61 6.20
N ALA A 43 -3.15 -20.25 5.34
CA ALA A 43 -3.41 -19.87 3.95
C ALA A 43 -4.02 -21.02 3.15
N ARG A 44 -3.49 -22.23 3.30
CA ARG A 44 -4.02 -23.43 2.64
C ARG A 44 -5.45 -23.72 3.05
N VAL A 45 -5.76 -23.56 4.32
CA VAL A 45 -7.12 -23.78 4.82
C VAL A 45 -8.08 -22.71 4.30
N ILE A 46 -7.71 -21.42 4.40
CA ILE A 46 -8.57 -20.31 3.98
C ILE A 46 -8.81 -20.34 2.48
N SER A 47 -7.80 -20.65 1.68
CA SER A 47 -7.92 -20.70 0.22
C SER A 47 -8.86 -21.82 -0.28
N ALA A 48 -9.17 -22.80 0.55
CA ALA A 48 -10.19 -23.81 0.22
C ALA A 48 -11.64 -23.32 0.40
N TYR A 49 -11.84 -22.16 1.02
CA TYR A 49 -13.16 -21.60 1.30
C TYR A 49 -13.44 -20.27 0.56
N ALA A 50 -12.50 -19.79 -0.23
CA ALA A 50 -12.61 -18.49 -0.89
C ALA A 50 -12.03 -18.53 -2.31
N ASP A 51 -12.53 -17.67 -3.18
CA ASP A 51 -12.02 -17.46 -4.53
C ASP A 51 -10.96 -16.34 -4.60
N ALA A 52 -10.93 -15.47 -3.59
CA ALA A 52 -9.89 -14.45 -3.37
C ALA A 52 -9.81 -14.11 -1.88
N VAL A 53 -8.65 -13.66 -1.42
CA VAL A 53 -8.44 -13.26 -0.03
C VAL A 53 -7.86 -11.84 0.02
N ALA A 54 -8.52 -10.94 0.75
CA ALA A 54 -7.92 -9.66 1.14
C ALA A 54 -7.39 -9.78 2.56
N MET A 55 -6.09 -9.55 2.75
CA MET A 55 -5.41 -9.72 4.03
C MET A 55 -4.68 -8.46 4.46
N ARG A 56 -4.76 -8.15 5.75
CA ARG A 56 -3.95 -7.14 6.41
C ARG A 56 -3.25 -7.75 7.63
N HIS A 57 -1.96 -7.44 7.80
CA HIS A 57 -1.13 -7.98 8.88
C HIS A 57 -0.23 -6.89 9.48
N PRO A 58 0.09 -6.93 10.81
CA PRO A 58 0.99 -5.97 11.42
C PRO A 58 2.47 -6.17 11.05
N ASP A 59 2.87 -7.37 10.66
CA ASP A 59 4.27 -7.70 10.39
C ASP A 59 4.59 -7.62 8.89
N ALA A 60 5.73 -7.02 8.58
CA ALA A 60 6.22 -6.88 7.22
C ALA A 60 6.47 -8.25 6.56
N GLY A 61 6.05 -8.40 5.30
CA GLY A 61 6.24 -9.63 4.52
C GLY A 61 5.22 -10.73 4.79
N SER A 62 4.41 -10.63 5.85
CA SER A 62 3.44 -11.66 6.23
C SER A 62 2.40 -11.94 5.16
N VAL A 63 1.97 -10.92 4.41
CA VAL A 63 1.01 -11.12 3.31
C VAL A 63 1.63 -11.90 2.15
N ALA A 64 2.91 -11.65 1.86
CA ALA A 64 3.65 -12.41 0.84
C ALA A 64 3.86 -13.87 1.29
N GLU A 65 4.25 -14.10 2.55
CA GLU A 65 4.35 -15.43 3.13
C GLU A 65 3.02 -16.18 3.03
N PHE A 66 1.93 -15.57 3.48
CA PHE A 66 0.59 -16.14 3.39
C PHE A 66 0.22 -16.49 1.93
N ALA A 67 0.54 -15.63 0.97
CA ALA A 67 0.25 -15.86 -0.44
C ALA A 67 0.96 -17.11 -1.00
N THR A 68 2.13 -17.50 -0.46
CA THR A 68 2.81 -18.73 -0.89
C THR A 68 2.05 -20.01 -0.56
N GLY A 69 1.19 -19.98 0.46
CA GLY A 69 0.33 -21.10 0.84
C GLY A 69 -1.05 -21.09 0.16
N CYS A 70 -1.45 -19.98 -0.48
CA CYS A 70 -2.76 -19.85 -1.11
C CYS A 70 -2.80 -20.45 -2.52
N SER A 71 -3.93 -21.08 -2.85
CA SER A 71 -4.27 -21.49 -4.22
C SER A 71 -5.10 -20.45 -4.97
N VAL A 72 -5.46 -19.34 -4.31
CA VAL A 72 -6.29 -18.24 -4.83
C VAL A 72 -5.55 -16.90 -4.70
N PRO A 73 -5.95 -15.87 -5.46
CA PRO A 73 -5.32 -14.54 -5.36
C PRO A 73 -5.40 -13.96 -3.95
N VAL A 74 -4.31 -13.33 -3.52
CA VAL A 74 -4.23 -12.61 -2.24
C VAL A 74 -4.00 -11.12 -2.50
N ILE A 75 -4.87 -10.29 -1.95
CA ILE A 75 -4.80 -8.83 -2.01
C ILE A 75 -4.17 -8.30 -0.72
N ASN A 76 -3.05 -7.58 -0.83
CA ASN A 76 -2.41 -6.95 0.30
C ASN A 76 -3.14 -5.67 0.71
N GLY A 77 -3.85 -5.71 1.83
CA GLY A 77 -4.52 -4.57 2.48
C GLY A 77 -3.62 -3.79 3.44
N GLY A 78 -2.31 -4.08 3.44
CA GLY A 78 -1.28 -3.49 4.30
C GLY A 78 -0.59 -4.53 5.17
N ASP A 79 0.75 -4.58 5.13
CA ASP A 79 1.58 -5.49 5.91
C ASP A 79 2.61 -4.72 6.74
N GLY A 80 2.21 -4.30 7.90
CA GLY A 80 3.04 -3.59 8.87
C GLY A 80 3.66 -2.31 8.28
N PRO A 81 4.95 -2.06 8.49
CA PRO A 81 5.65 -0.90 7.95
C PRO A 81 6.06 -1.04 6.48
N ASN A 82 5.84 -2.21 5.85
CA ASN A 82 6.35 -2.52 4.51
C ASN A 82 5.54 -1.83 3.41
N GLU A 83 4.37 -2.36 3.04
CA GLU A 83 3.64 -1.90 1.87
C GLU A 83 2.15 -1.65 2.16
N HIS A 84 1.55 -0.75 1.38
CA HIS A 84 0.11 -0.54 1.33
C HIS A 84 -0.34 -0.30 -0.12
N PRO A 85 -0.25 -1.31 -0.99
CA PRO A 85 -0.44 -1.13 -2.43
C PRO A 85 -1.84 -0.62 -2.80
N THR A 86 -2.87 -1.06 -2.08
CA THR A 86 -4.23 -0.58 -2.35
C THR A 86 -4.44 0.88 -1.96
N GLN A 87 -3.69 1.40 -0.97
CA GLN A 87 -3.69 2.84 -0.68
C GLN A 87 -3.01 3.62 -1.80
N ALA A 88 -1.88 3.12 -2.33
CA ALA A 88 -1.22 3.77 -3.46
C ALA A 88 -2.14 3.86 -4.70
N LEU A 89 -2.97 2.85 -4.95
CA LEU A 89 -3.98 2.88 -6.02
C LEU A 89 -5.09 3.91 -5.75
N LEU A 90 -5.52 4.08 -4.50
CA LEU A 90 -6.49 5.11 -4.12
C LEU A 90 -5.90 6.51 -4.30
N ASP A 91 -4.66 6.71 -3.90
CA ASP A 91 -3.95 7.98 -4.04
C ASP A 91 -3.76 8.30 -5.53
N LEU A 92 -3.35 7.31 -6.33
CA LEU A 92 -3.19 7.45 -7.78
C LEU A 92 -4.52 7.85 -8.46
N LEU A 93 -5.62 7.19 -8.12
CA LEU A 93 -6.95 7.51 -8.64
C LEU A 93 -7.36 8.95 -8.28
N THR A 94 -7.02 9.39 -7.06
CA THR A 94 -7.28 10.75 -6.61
C THR A 94 -6.46 11.76 -7.42
N ILE A 95 -5.16 11.50 -7.58
CA ILE A 95 -4.25 12.32 -8.38
C ILE A 95 -4.76 12.44 -9.82
N GLU A 96 -5.09 11.30 -10.45
CA GLU A 96 -5.61 11.28 -11.82
C GLU A 96 -6.88 12.11 -11.96
N ARG A 97 -7.84 11.95 -11.04
CA ARG A 97 -9.10 12.71 -11.06
C ARG A 97 -8.88 14.22 -10.90
N GLU A 98 -7.97 14.61 -10.00
CA GLU A 98 -7.67 16.03 -9.79
C GLU A 98 -6.92 16.63 -11.00
N LEU A 99 -5.93 15.93 -11.55
CA LEU A 99 -5.21 16.39 -12.74
C LEU A 99 -6.15 16.52 -13.96
N ASN A 100 -7.07 15.58 -14.16
CA ASN A 100 -8.05 15.62 -15.24
C ASN A 100 -8.97 16.86 -15.17
N ARG A 101 -9.19 17.45 -14.00
CA ARG A 101 -9.92 18.73 -13.87
C ARG A 101 -9.20 19.90 -14.53
N PHE A 102 -7.89 19.78 -14.71
CA PHE A 102 -7.02 20.77 -15.35
C PHE A 102 -6.54 20.32 -16.72
N GLU A 103 -7.15 19.28 -17.29
CA GLU A 103 -6.75 18.68 -18.57
C GLU A 103 -5.29 18.20 -18.58
N GLN A 104 -4.79 17.76 -17.43
CA GLN A 104 -3.42 17.26 -17.23
C GLN A 104 -3.42 15.76 -16.99
N GLY A 105 -2.34 15.08 -17.42
CA GLY A 105 -2.07 13.69 -17.12
C GLY A 105 -1.09 13.52 -15.96
N ILE A 106 -0.82 12.27 -15.59
CA ILE A 106 0.14 11.92 -14.54
C ILE A 106 1.58 12.10 -15.04
N ASP A 107 1.85 11.80 -16.30
CA ASP A 107 3.17 12.01 -16.90
C ASP A 107 3.56 13.50 -16.81
N SER A 108 4.80 13.74 -16.44
CA SER A 108 5.39 15.08 -16.26
C SER A 108 4.78 15.91 -15.12
N MET A 109 3.97 15.30 -14.23
CA MET A 109 3.46 16.04 -13.08
C MET A 109 4.55 16.39 -12.08
N HIS A 110 4.26 17.39 -11.25
CA HIS A 110 5.05 17.72 -10.07
C HIS A 110 4.26 17.34 -8.82
N ILE A 111 4.83 16.46 -7.98
CA ILE A 111 4.23 16.03 -6.72
C ILE A 111 5.12 16.40 -5.55
N ALA A 112 4.53 16.95 -4.49
CA ALA A 112 5.21 17.17 -3.22
C ALA A 112 4.75 16.11 -2.20
N LEU A 113 5.70 15.37 -1.62
CA LEU A 113 5.50 14.47 -0.50
C LEU A 113 6.01 15.14 0.76
N VAL A 114 5.12 15.36 1.74
CA VAL A 114 5.42 16.21 2.90
C VAL A 114 5.17 15.48 4.20
N GLY A 115 6.14 15.48 5.12
CA GLY A 115 6.00 14.97 6.48
C GLY A 115 6.94 13.84 6.82
N ASP A 116 6.44 12.78 7.47
CA ASP A 116 7.23 11.58 7.78
C ASP A 116 7.39 10.70 6.53
N LEU A 117 8.46 10.93 5.80
CA LEU A 117 8.78 10.14 4.61
C LEU A 117 9.57 8.87 4.95
N LYS A 118 10.08 8.75 6.17
CA LYS A 118 10.87 7.59 6.59
C LYS A 118 10.02 6.39 6.95
N TYR A 119 8.93 6.61 7.68
CA TYR A 119 8.04 5.53 8.15
C TYR A 119 6.70 5.52 7.44
N GLY A 120 6.47 6.49 6.55
CA GLY A 120 5.23 6.64 5.78
C GLY A 120 5.11 5.61 4.65
N ARG A 121 4.75 4.36 4.97
CA ARG A 121 4.61 3.29 3.95
C ARG A 121 3.70 3.66 2.77
N THR A 122 2.72 4.54 2.97
CA THR A 122 1.82 4.98 1.89
C THR A 122 2.56 5.80 0.84
N VAL A 123 3.44 6.71 1.26
CA VAL A 123 4.28 7.48 0.33
C VAL A 123 5.35 6.61 -0.34
N HIS A 124 5.84 5.54 0.33
CA HIS A 124 6.74 4.57 -0.28
C HIS A 124 6.03 3.81 -1.42
N SER A 125 4.86 3.24 -1.13
CA SER A 125 4.08 2.50 -2.13
C SER A 125 3.62 3.40 -3.28
N LEU A 126 3.22 4.64 -3.00
CA LEU A 126 2.87 5.61 -4.03
C LEU A 126 4.06 5.97 -4.90
N SER A 127 5.24 6.26 -4.31
CA SER A 127 6.45 6.57 -5.07
C SER A 127 6.83 5.43 -6.02
N LYS A 128 6.79 4.18 -5.55
CA LYS A 128 7.03 3.00 -6.38
C LYS A 128 6.01 2.86 -7.51
N LEU A 129 4.74 3.12 -7.24
CA LEU A 129 3.68 3.07 -8.26
C LEU A 129 3.89 4.14 -9.33
N LEU A 130 4.27 5.34 -8.93
CA LEU A 130 4.55 6.45 -9.84
C LEU A 130 5.79 6.21 -10.72
N CYS A 131 6.70 5.31 -10.34
CA CYS A 131 7.83 4.89 -11.20
C CYS A 131 7.40 4.23 -12.52
N HIS A 132 6.13 3.85 -12.67
CA HIS A 132 5.60 3.34 -13.95
C HIS A 132 5.17 4.43 -14.94
N TYR A 133 5.21 5.70 -14.54
CA TYR A 133 4.91 6.88 -15.36
C TYR A 133 6.20 7.55 -15.82
N LYS A 134 6.10 8.68 -16.54
CA LYS A 134 7.26 9.36 -17.16
C LYS A 134 7.46 10.76 -16.60
N ASP A 135 8.73 11.16 -16.51
CA ASP A 135 9.18 12.55 -16.28
C ASP A 135 8.55 13.23 -15.06
N ILE A 136 8.21 12.50 -14.01
CA ILE A 136 7.64 13.06 -12.78
C ILE A 136 8.73 13.81 -12.00
N LYS A 137 8.37 14.99 -11.47
CA LYS A 137 9.20 15.71 -10.48
C LYS A 137 8.67 15.45 -9.08
N PHE A 138 9.52 14.91 -8.21
CA PHE A 138 9.23 14.71 -6.80
C PHE A 138 9.91 15.80 -5.96
N SER A 139 9.14 16.56 -5.19
CA SER A 139 9.68 17.39 -4.09
C SER A 139 9.40 16.66 -2.78
N MET A 140 10.45 16.20 -2.11
CA MET A 140 10.39 15.44 -0.87
C MET A 140 10.71 16.34 0.30
N VAL A 141 9.70 16.73 1.07
CA VAL A 141 9.77 17.70 2.16
C VAL A 141 9.63 16.96 3.49
N ALA A 142 10.73 16.83 4.22
CA ALA A 142 10.72 16.12 5.50
C ALA A 142 11.67 16.80 6.50
N PRO A 143 11.31 16.85 7.79
CA PRO A 143 12.20 17.29 8.84
C PRO A 143 13.38 16.33 9.01
N ASP A 144 14.43 16.82 9.69
CA ASP A 144 15.62 16.02 10.00
C ASP A 144 15.26 14.68 10.64
N GLY A 145 15.87 13.60 10.14
CA GLY A 145 15.68 12.23 10.60
C GLY A 145 14.43 11.52 10.06
N LEU A 146 13.54 12.21 9.32
CA LEU A 146 12.34 11.65 8.71
C LEU A 146 12.37 11.66 7.17
N GLN A 147 13.56 11.83 6.58
CA GLN A 147 13.75 11.85 5.13
C GLN A 147 13.40 10.51 4.49
N MET A 148 13.09 10.55 3.21
CA MET A 148 12.80 9.37 2.40
C MET A 148 13.98 8.38 2.43
N PRO A 149 13.74 7.08 2.67
CA PRO A 149 14.79 6.07 2.64
C PRO A 149 15.48 5.96 1.27
N SER A 150 16.78 5.67 1.28
CA SER A 150 17.60 5.58 0.06
C SER A 150 17.04 4.59 -0.96
N TYR A 151 16.52 3.45 -0.53
CA TYR A 151 15.97 2.45 -1.46
C TYR A 151 14.76 2.95 -2.26
N ILE A 152 14.00 3.93 -1.74
CA ILE A 152 12.92 4.59 -2.49
C ILE A 152 13.50 5.66 -3.42
N LEU A 153 14.47 6.46 -2.92
CA LEU A 153 15.15 7.45 -3.76
C LEU A 153 15.81 6.78 -4.96
N ASP A 154 16.53 5.68 -4.74
CA ASP A 154 17.17 4.90 -5.79
C ASP A 154 16.15 4.36 -6.80
N ALA A 155 14.98 3.89 -6.34
CA ALA A 155 13.94 3.41 -7.23
C ALA A 155 13.37 4.54 -8.12
N VAL A 156 13.14 5.71 -7.55
CA VAL A 156 12.62 6.89 -8.26
C VAL A 156 13.65 7.43 -9.26
N ASP A 157 14.93 7.51 -8.87
CA ASP A 157 16.02 7.95 -9.73
C ASP A 157 16.27 6.99 -10.89
N ASN A 158 16.32 5.68 -10.61
CA ASN A 158 16.47 4.63 -11.63
C ASN A 158 15.32 4.60 -12.64
N ALA A 159 14.13 5.05 -12.25
CA ALA A 159 12.98 5.22 -13.16
C ALA A 159 13.09 6.49 -14.02
N GLY A 160 14.13 7.31 -13.84
CA GLY A 160 14.39 8.52 -14.63
C GLY A 160 13.62 9.76 -14.17
N HIS A 161 13.12 9.76 -12.94
CA HIS A 161 12.39 10.89 -12.37
C HIS A 161 13.33 11.91 -11.71
N LYS A 162 12.85 13.15 -11.55
CA LYS A 162 13.59 14.21 -10.89
C LYS A 162 13.24 14.25 -9.41
N ILE A 163 14.26 14.27 -8.55
CA ILE A 163 14.11 14.37 -7.10
C ILE A 163 14.66 15.68 -6.60
N GLU A 164 13.88 16.39 -5.80
CA GLU A 164 14.28 17.59 -5.06
C GLU A 164 14.05 17.33 -3.57
N LEU A 165 15.11 17.35 -2.78
CA LEU A 165 15.03 17.21 -1.32
C LEU A 165 14.91 18.59 -0.70
N VAL A 166 13.91 18.80 0.15
CA VAL A 166 13.61 20.09 0.78
C VAL A 166 13.50 19.91 2.28
N ASP A 167 14.35 20.58 3.04
CA ASP A 167 14.36 20.46 4.50
C ASP A 167 13.24 21.27 5.19
N LYS A 168 12.79 22.37 4.55
CA LYS A 168 11.74 23.25 5.08
C LYS A 168 10.90 23.80 3.94
N MET A 169 9.58 23.89 4.18
CA MET A 169 8.74 24.78 3.36
C MET A 169 8.95 26.21 3.82
N GLU A 170 9.60 27.03 3.03
CA GLU A 170 9.62 28.48 3.26
C GLU A 170 8.25 29.02 2.83
N GLY A 171 7.47 29.49 3.81
CA GLY A 171 6.27 30.25 3.54
C GLY A 171 6.66 31.66 3.11
N ASN A 172 6.19 32.09 1.95
CA ASN A 172 6.11 33.50 1.59
C ASN A 172 4.94 34.14 2.30
#